data_51b7e6a6b204788247b6de560fbd9031
#
_entry.id   51b7e6a6b204788247b6de560fbd9031
#
_cell.length_a   1.000
_cell.length_b   1.000
_cell.length_c   1.000
_cell.angle_alpha   90.00
_cell.angle_beta   90.00
_cell.angle_gamma   90.00
#
_symmetry.space_group_name_H-M   'P 1'
#
loop_
_entity.id
_entity.type
_entity.pdbx_description
1 polymer ?
#
loop_
_entity_poly.entity_id
_entity_poly.type
_entity_poly.pdbx_seq_one_letter_code
_entity_poly.pdbx_strand_id
1 'polypeptide(L)'
;YTLSLHDALPILPINYVVRKKKDQSGNEVKELYYAVPSAIQNKGVSEKQLAEDLHDNSSLSAGDVLSVLEQLPKAIARHMKEGRTVTIRGLGTFYPALSSDGCETPEECTPNKVRLTRICFRADTAFTYDVKHCEFESMQLRFTKRPKPGKEE
;
A
#
# COMPACT_ATOMS: atom_id res chain seq x y z
N TYR A 1 19.53 -29.97 11.44
CA TYR A 1 18.65 -28.77 11.39
C TYR A 1 19.55 -27.57 11.18
N THR A 2 19.78 -27.21 9.91
CA THR A 2 20.46 -25.98 9.53
C THR A 2 19.41 -24.88 9.48
N LEU A 3 19.40 -24.00 10.46
CA LEU A 3 18.66 -22.73 10.42
C LEU A 3 19.21 -21.93 9.23
N SER A 4 18.37 -21.70 8.24
CA SER A 4 18.68 -20.86 7.10
C SER A 4 18.95 -19.44 7.58
N LEU A 5 20.11 -18.89 7.23
CA LEU A 5 20.50 -17.50 7.55
C LEU A 5 19.55 -16.44 6.92
N HIS A 6 18.52 -16.86 6.17
CA HIS A 6 17.54 -15.98 5.52
C HIS A 6 16.41 -15.53 6.47
N ASP A 7 16.26 -16.12 7.66
CA ASP A 7 15.19 -15.79 8.60
C ASP A 7 15.53 -14.65 9.57
N ALA A 8 16.65 -13.99 9.43
CA ALA A 8 17.12 -12.96 10.36
C ALA A 8 17.46 -11.61 9.70
N LEU A 9 16.75 -11.22 8.62
CA LEU A 9 16.78 -9.81 8.25
C LEU A 9 16.05 -9.01 9.33
N PRO A 10 16.69 -7.98 9.92
CA PRO A 10 16.03 -7.18 10.93
C PRO A 10 14.76 -6.59 10.30
N ILE A 11 13.60 -6.91 10.88
CA ILE A 11 12.34 -6.30 10.51
C ILE A 11 12.49 -4.81 10.78
N LEU A 12 12.67 -4.02 9.71
CA LEU A 12 12.76 -2.59 9.85
C LEU A 12 11.38 -2.05 10.22
N PRO A 13 11.27 -1.27 11.30
CA PRO A 13 9.98 -0.75 11.74
C PRO A 13 9.41 0.26 10.73
N ILE A 14 8.10 0.32 10.63
CA ILE A 14 7.43 1.38 9.91
C ILE A 14 7.56 2.67 10.71
N ASN A 15 8.27 3.64 10.14
CA ASN A 15 8.47 4.93 10.78
C ASN A 15 7.25 5.83 10.62
N TYR A 16 6.80 6.44 11.72
CA TYR A 16 5.69 7.37 11.71
C TYR A 16 6.04 8.70 12.38
N VAL A 17 5.27 9.73 12.02
CA VAL A 17 5.27 11.05 12.67
C VAL A 17 3.87 11.33 13.19
N VAL A 18 3.77 12.08 14.29
CA VAL A 18 2.49 12.49 14.85
C VAL A 18 2.12 13.87 14.29
N ARG A 19 0.92 13.98 13.73
CA ARG A 19 0.39 15.23 13.19
C ARG A 19 -0.95 15.58 13.84
N LYS A 20 -1.12 16.86 14.15
CA LYS A 20 -2.36 17.41 14.64
C LYS A 20 -3.35 17.56 13.49
N LYS A 21 -4.56 17.06 13.67
CA LYS A 21 -5.66 17.19 12.70
C LYS A 21 -6.94 17.59 13.43
N LYS A 22 -7.79 18.31 12.72
CA LYS A 22 -9.14 18.64 13.19
C LYS A 22 -10.05 17.44 12.94
N ASP A 23 -10.65 16.92 13.99
CA ASP A 23 -11.70 15.92 13.91
C ASP A 23 -13.06 16.62 13.83
N GLN A 24 -13.79 16.32 12.76
CA GLN A 24 -15.12 16.87 12.46
C GLN A 24 -16.21 15.79 12.53
N SER A 25 -15.92 14.63 13.08
CA SER A 25 -16.88 13.52 13.16
C SER A 25 -17.97 13.70 14.22
N GLY A 26 -17.87 14.74 15.06
CA GLY A 26 -18.86 15.10 16.08
C GLY A 26 -19.40 16.53 15.91
N ASN A 27 -20.33 16.93 16.80
CA ASN A 27 -20.90 18.28 16.82
C ASN A 27 -19.90 19.39 17.22
N GLU A 28 -18.73 19.00 17.74
CA GLU A 28 -17.67 19.92 18.12
C GLU A 28 -16.39 19.55 17.37
N VAL A 29 -15.72 20.57 16.82
CA VAL A 29 -14.41 20.39 16.18
C VAL A 29 -13.36 20.20 17.27
N LYS A 30 -12.77 19.00 17.36
CA LYS A 30 -11.68 18.69 18.29
C LYS A 30 -10.36 18.57 17.54
N GLU A 31 -9.30 19.10 18.15
CA GLU A 31 -7.95 18.91 17.62
C GLU A 31 -7.32 17.67 18.26
N LEU A 32 -7.10 16.64 17.44
CA LEU A 32 -6.51 15.37 17.88
C LEU A 32 -5.19 15.12 17.18
N TYR A 33 -4.37 14.27 17.78
CA TYR A 33 -3.07 13.87 17.24
C TYR A 33 -3.17 12.47 16.60
N TYR A 34 -2.72 12.35 15.37
CA TYR A 34 -2.76 11.12 14.61
C TYR A 34 -1.38 10.71 14.11
N ALA A 35 -1.06 9.43 14.25
CA ALA A 35 0.11 8.85 13.62
C ALA A 35 -0.10 8.79 12.10
N VAL A 36 0.89 9.25 11.34
CA VAL A 36 0.93 9.14 9.89
C VAL A 36 2.29 8.61 9.45
N PRO A 37 2.36 7.79 8.39
CA PRO A 37 3.65 7.29 7.90
C PRO A 37 4.61 8.43 7.59
N SER A 38 5.91 8.25 7.93
CA SER A 38 6.94 9.24 7.62
C SER A 38 7.30 9.18 6.15
N ALA A 39 7.07 10.28 5.42
CA ALA A 39 7.44 10.38 4.00
C ALA A 39 8.97 10.46 3.76
N ILE A 40 9.75 10.83 4.78
CA ILE A 40 11.20 11.07 4.65
C ILE A 40 11.98 9.77 4.48
N GLN A 41 11.54 8.68 5.09
CA GLN A 41 12.22 7.39 5.02
C GLN A 41 11.57 6.39 4.07
N ASN A 42 10.36 6.66 3.63
CA ASN A 42 9.66 5.81 2.68
C ASN A 42 10.06 6.21 1.24
N LYS A 43 11.33 6.02 0.90
CA LYS A 43 11.72 6.00 -0.51
C LYS A 43 10.98 4.84 -1.13
N GLY A 44 10.12 5.12 -2.10
CA GLY A 44 9.44 4.06 -2.83
C GLY A 44 10.45 3.10 -3.46
N VAL A 45 10.15 1.82 -3.42
CA VAL A 45 10.91 0.81 -4.15
C VAL A 45 10.61 0.97 -5.63
N SER A 46 11.63 1.04 -6.46
CA SER A 46 11.47 1.12 -7.92
C SER A 46 11.08 -0.25 -8.48
N GLU A 47 10.42 -0.24 -9.63
CA GLU A 47 10.08 -1.47 -10.34
C GLU A 47 11.32 -2.32 -10.66
N LYS A 48 12.44 -1.66 -10.98
CA LYS A 48 13.73 -2.32 -11.22
C LYS A 48 14.24 -3.03 -9.97
N GLN A 49 14.20 -2.39 -8.81
CA GLN A 49 14.62 -2.99 -7.55
C GLN A 49 13.71 -4.16 -7.16
N LEU A 50 12.38 -4.00 -7.34
CA LEU A 50 11.44 -5.11 -7.14
C LEU A 50 11.74 -6.29 -8.06
N ALA A 51 12.15 -6.03 -9.31
CA ALA A 51 12.52 -7.08 -10.25
C ALA A 51 13.83 -7.79 -9.85
N GLU A 52 14.78 -7.08 -9.29
CA GLU A 52 16.02 -7.64 -8.73
C GLU A 52 15.71 -8.54 -7.52
N ASP A 53 14.87 -8.08 -6.58
CA ASP A 53 14.44 -8.86 -5.43
C ASP A 53 13.72 -10.17 -5.83
N LEU A 54 12.90 -10.12 -6.90
CA LEU A 54 12.21 -11.29 -7.42
C LEU A 54 13.16 -12.23 -8.19
N HIS A 55 14.16 -11.70 -8.88
CA HIS A 55 15.20 -12.48 -9.54
C HIS A 55 15.99 -13.31 -8.51
N ASP A 56 16.39 -12.71 -7.40
CA ASP A 56 17.17 -13.38 -6.35
C ASP A 56 16.42 -14.57 -5.73
N ASN A 57 15.09 -14.56 -5.77
CA ASN A 57 14.22 -15.59 -5.19
C ASN A 57 13.55 -16.50 -6.24
N SER A 58 13.93 -16.40 -7.51
CA SER A 58 13.32 -17.19 -8.59
C SER A 58 14.36 -17.57 -9.66
N SER A 59 13.97 -18.44 -10.58
CA SER A 59 14.78 -18.77 -11.76
C SER A 59 14.64 -17.81 -12.94
N LEU A 60 13.84 -16.74 -12.77
CA LEU A 60 13.60 -15.74 -13.81
C LEU A 60 14.73 -14.71 -13.80
N SER A 61 15.13 -14.21 -14.98
CA SER A 61 16.02 -13.05 -15.04
C SER A 61 15.27 -11.76 -14.61
N ALA A 62 15.99 -10.76 -14.11
CA ALA A 62 15.39 -9.46 -13.78
C ALA A 62 14.70 -8.82 -15.00
N GLY A 63 15.20 -9.07 -16.22
CA GLY A 63 14.58 -8.61 -17.46
C GLY A 63 13.24 -9.29 -17.76
N ASP A 64 13.12 -10.59 -17.50
CA ASP A 64 11.85 -11.32 -17.65
C ASP A 64 10.83 -10.82 -16.65
N VAL A 65 11.24 -10.59 -15.40
CA VAL A 65 10.37 -10.04 -14.35
C VAL A 65 9.88 -8.63 -14.73
N LEU A 66 10.75 -7.76 -15.20
CA LEU A 66 10.36 -6.42 -15.68
C LEU A 66 9.32 -6.50 -16.80
N SER A 67 9.53 -7.39 -17.76
CA SER A 67 8.59 -7.62 -18.86
C SER A 67 7.22 -8.07 -18.36
N VAL A 68 7.17 -8.93 -17.36
CA VAL A 68 5.93 -9.38 -16.72
C VAL A 68 5.25 -8.21 -15.99
N LEU A 69 5.99 -7.44 -15.19
CA LEU A 69 5.45 -6.30 -14.46
C LEU A 69 4.89 -5.23 -15.40
N GLU A 70 5.53 -4.99 -16.54
CA GLU A 70 5.04 -4.06 -17.56
C GLU A 70 3.74 -4.53 -18.25
N GLN A 71 3.59 -5.83 -18.46
CA GLN A 71 2.40 -6.41 -19.12
C GLN A 71 1.23 -6.61 -18.16
N LEU A 72 1.49 -6.80 -16.88
CA LEU A 72 0.48 -7.10 -15.86
C LEU A 72 -0.65 -6.05 -15.80
N PRO A 73 -0.38 -4.73 -15.73
CA PRO A 73 -1.45 -3.73 -15.73
C PRO A 73 -2.31 -3.77 -16.99
N LYS A 74 -1.70 -4.03 -18.15
CA LYS A 74 -2.42 -4.13 -19.43
C LYS A 74 -3.36 -5.32 -19.44
N ALA A 75 -2.92 -6.48 -18.92
CA ALA A 75 -3.73 -7.68 -18.80
C ALA A 75 -4.89 -7.48 -17.83
N ILE A 76 -4.63 -6.89 -16.65
CA ILE A 76 -5.66 -6.56 -15.66
C ILE A 76 -6.70 -5.61 -16.29
N ALA A 77 -6.26 -4.52 -16.92
CA ALA A 77 -7.14 -3.53 -17.54
C ALA A 77 -8.03 -4.14 -18.61
N ARG A 78 -7.52 -5.07 -19.42
CA ARG A 78 -8.30 -5.78 -20.44
C ARG A 78 -9.47 -6.54 -19.83
N HIS A 79 -9.23 -7.35 -18.80
CA HIS A 79 -10.28 -8.11 -18.13
C HIS A 79 -11.28 -7.21 -17.41
N MET A 80 -10.83 -6.11 -16.83
CA MET A 80 -11.70 -5.17 -16.14
C MET A 80 -12.63 -4.41 -17.11
N LYS A 81 -12.19 -4.14 -18.35
CA LYS A 81 -13.05 -3.58 -19.40
C LYS A 81 -14.20 -4.53 -19.79
N GLU A 82 -14.02 -5.83 -19.58
CA GLU A 82 -15.05 -6.85 -19.78
C GLU A 82 -15.95 -7.04 -18.54
N GLY A 83 -15.82 -6.18 -17.52
CA GLY A 83 -16.57 -6.26 -16.27
C GLY A 83 -16.09 -7.35 -15.31
N ARG A 84 -14.94 -7.97 -15.57
CA ARG A 84 -14.39 -9.04 -14.74
C ARG A 84 -13.53 -8.50 -13.61
N THR A 85 -13.58 -9.15 -12.47
CA THR A 85 -12.59 -8.96 -11.41
C THR A 85 -11.35 -9.78 -11.69
N VAL A 86 -10.18 -9.31 -11.25
CA VAL A 86 -8.90 -10.03 -11.39
C VAL A 86 -8.33 -10.33 -10.03
N THR A 87 -8.24 -11.62 -9.69
CA THR A 87 -7.66 -12.08 -8.43
C THR A 87 -6.26 -12.63 -8.67
N ILE A 88 -5.29 -12.11 -7.93
CA ILE A 88 -3.93 -12.63 -7.84
C ILE A 88 -3.79 -13.27 -6.46
N ARG A 89 -3.61 -14.59 -6.42
CA ARG A 89 -3.49 -15.34 -5.17
C ARG A 89 -2.33 -14.81 -4.33
N GLY A 90 -2.58 -14.58 -3.05
CA GLY A 90 -1.59 -14.07 -2.10
C GLY A 90 -1.35 -12.57 -2.20
N LEU A 91 -1.91 -11.87 -3.20
CA LEU A 91 -1.83 -10.42 -3.33
C LEU A 91 -3.20 -9.78 -3.04
N GLY A 92 -4.20 -10.10 -3.84
CA GLY A 92 -5.53 -9.53 -3.68
C GLY A 92 -6.35 -9.51 -4.97
N THR A 93 -7.45 -8.77 -4.92
CA THR A 93 -8.42 -8.69 -6.01
C THR A 93 -8.61 -7.25 -6.47
N PHE A 94 -8.47 -7.04 -7.78
CA PHE A 94 -8.79 -5.81 -8.47
C PHE A 94 -10.23 -5.86 -9.00
N TYR A 95 -11.00 -4.79 -8.81
CA TYR A 95 -12.37 -4.70 -9.30
C TYR A 95 -12.76 -3.26 -9.64
N PRO A 96 -13.61 -3.07 -10.67
CA PRO A 96 -14.11 -1.74 -11.06
C PRO A 96 -15.18 -1.27 -10.08
N ALA A 97 -15.17 0.00 -9.71
CA ALA A 97 -16.24 0.67 -9.00
C ALA A 97 -17.00 1.59 -9.98
N LEU A 98 -18.30 1.37 -10.08
CA LEU A 98 -19.20 2.15 -10.92
C LEU A 98 -19.99 3.15 -10.06
N SER A 99 -20.42 4.23 -10.68
CA SER A 99 -21.35 5.20 -10.13
C SER A 99 -22.30 5.65 -11.20
N SER A 100 -23.51 6.01 -10.80
CA SER A 100 -24.50 6.65 -11.67
C SER A 100 -25.14 7.81 -10.92
N ASP A 101 -25.73 8.74 -11.65
CA ASP A 101 -26.67 9.70 -11.07
C ASP A 101 -27.93 8.94 -10.64
N GLY A 102 -28.57 9.37 -9.54
CA GLY A 102 -29.82 8.76 -9.09
C GLY A 102 -30.91 8.91 -10.15
N CYS A 103 -31.70 7.84 -10.36
CA CYS A 103 -32.83 7.81 -11.27
C CYS A 103 -34.09 7.46 -10.48
N GLU A 104 -35.25 7.99 -10.88
CA GLU A 104 -36.52 7.70 -10.21
C GLU A 104 -37.03 6.29 -10.58
N THR A 105 -36.74 5.83 -11.79
CA THR A 105 -37.10 4.49 -12.25
C THR A 105 -35.87 3.69 -12.73
N PRO A 106 -35.89 2.35 -12.67
CA PRO A 106 -34.80 1.51 -13.19
C PRO A 106 -34.50 1.74 -14.67
N GLU A 107 -35.53 2.03 -15.49
CA GLU A 107 -35.45 2.21 -16.95
C GLU A 107 -34.69 3.48 -17.31
N GLU A 108 -34.68 4.48 -16.42
CA GLU A 108 -33.93 5.72 -16.61
C GLU A 108 -32.44 5.58 -16.37
N CYS A 109 -32.01 4.51 -15.71
CA CYS A 109 -30.60 4.23 -15.45
C CYS A 109 -29.93 3.65 -16.70
N THR A 110 -29.83 4.47 -17.72
CA THR A 110 -29.24 4.09 -19.03
C THR A 110 -27.71 4.04 -18.93
N PRO A 111 -27.01 3.30 -19.82
CA PRO A 111 -25.56 3.20 -19.85
C PRO A 111 -24.83 4.55 -19.90
N ASN A 112 -25.44 5.58 -20.48
CA ASN A 112 -24.86 6.93 -20.56
C ASN A 112 -24.77 7.64 -19.21
N LYS A 113 -25.55 7.20 -18.22
CA LYS A 113 -25.53 7.73 -16.85
C LYS A 113 -24.53 6.97 -15.96
N VAL A 114 -24.01 5.84 -16.41
CA VAL A 114 -23.05 5.01 -15.67
C VAL A 114 -21.63 5.39 -16.03
N ARG A 115 -20.78 5.54 -15.02
CA ARG A 115 -19.35 5.86 -15.20
C ARG A 115 -18.48 5.04 -14.27
N LEU A 116 -17.31 4.68 -14.77
CA LEU A 116 -16.27 4.09 -13.95
C LEU A 116 -15.68 5.19 -13.06
N THR A 117 -15.84 5.06 -11.75
CA THR A 117 -15.34 6.07 -10.79
C THR A 117 -13.89 5.81 -10.43
N ARG A 118 -13.55 4.55 -10.18
CA ARG A 118 -12.20 4.14 -9.76
C ARG A 118 -11.99 2.65 -9.94
N ILE A 119 -10.73 2.27 -9.94
CA ILE A 119 -10.32 0.89 -9.78
C ILE A 119 -10.03 0.67 -8.30
N CYS A 120 -10.64 -0.34 -7.72
CA CYS A 120 -10.45 -0.74 -6.34
C CYS A 120 -9.54 -1.96 -6.27
N PHE A 121 -8.78 -2.03 -5.18
CA PHE A 121 -7.97 -3.18 -4.83
C PHE A 121 -8.35 -3.61 -3.41
N ARG A 122 -8.60 -4.91 -3.23
CA ARG A 122 -8.81 -5.52 -1.93
C ARG A 122 -7.69 -6.52 -1.69
N ALA A 123 -6.83 -6.23 -0.73
CA ALA A 123 -5.73 -7.10 -0.36
C ALA A 123 -6.22 -8.48 0.12
N ASP A 124 -5.43 -9.51 -0.17
CA ASP A 124 -5.65 -10.86 0.37
C ASP A 124 -5.44 -10.85 1.89
N THR A 125 -6.15 -11.75 2.58
CA THR A 125 -6.05 -11.86 4.04
C THR A 125 -4.64 -12.26 4.48
N ALA A 126 -3.99 -13.19 3.77
CA ALA A 126 -2.63 -13.61 4.05
C ALA A 126 -1.65 -12.44 3.88
N PHE A 127 -1.73 -11.72 2.76
CA PHE A 127 -0.91 -10.53 2.51
C PHE A 127 -1.10 -9.45 3.58
N THR A 128 -2.35 -9.22 3.98
CA THR A 128 -2.66 -8.26 5.04
C THR A 128 -2.10 -8.71 6.39
N TYR A 129 -2.15 -10.01 6.68
CA TYR A 129 -1.63 -10.59 7.91
C TYR A 129 -0.11 -10.40 8.00
N ASP A 130 0.63 -10.71 6.93
CA ASP A 130 2.09 -10.56 6.89
C ASP A 130 2.52 -9.11 7.13
N VAL A 131 1.83 -8.14 6.51
CA VAL A 131 2.16 -6.72 6.70
C VAL A 131 1.76 -6.20 8.09
N LYS A 132 0.69 -6.73 8.70
CA LYS A 132 0.24 -6.30 10.04
C LYS A 132 1.21 -6.65 11.17
N HIS A 133 2.10 -7.62 10.98
CA HIS A 133 3.10 -8.03 11.98
C HIS A 133 4.38 -7.20 11.94
N CYS A 134 4.32 -5.98 11.38
CA CYS A 134 5.42 -5.03 11.41
C CYS A 134 5.50 -4.28 12.75
N GLU A 135 6.70 -3.84 13.10
CA GLU A 135 6.93 -2.93 14.22
C GLU A 135 6.76 -1.48 13.80
N PHE A 136 6.48 -0.60 14.78
CA PHE A 136 6.31 0.84 14.53
C PHE A 136 7.32 1.63 15.35
N GLU A 137 7.95 2.64 14.72
CA GLU A 137 8.89 3.52 15.41
C GLU A 137 8.55 4.99 15.18
N SER A 138 8.50 5.76 16.29
CA SER A 138 8.26 7.20 16.21
C SER A 138 9.53 7.97 15.87
N MET A 139 9.50 8.69 14.76
CA MET A 139 10.60 9.55 14.33
C MET A 139 10.86 10.72 15.29
N GLN A 140 9.83 11.22 15.98
CA GLN A 140 9.97 12.31 16.94
C GLN A 140 10.81 11.91 18.16
N LEU A 141 10.69 10.64 18.60
CA LEU A 141 11.47 10.13 19.74
C LEU A 141 12.95 9.91 19.40
N ARG A 142 13.30 9.65 18.14
CA ARG A 142 14.70 9.54 17.71
C ARG A 142 15.47 10.84 17.86
N PHE A 143 14.84 11.99 17.58
CA PHE A 143 15.48 13.30 17.67
C PHE A 143 15.62 13.82 19.10
N THR A 144 14.79 13.36 20.04
CA THR A 144 14.84 13.76 21.44
C THR A 144 15.87 12.95 22.25
N LYS A 145 16.33 11.80 21.75
CA LYS A 145 17.32 10.93 22.41
C LYS A 145 18.79 11.25 22.09
N ARG A 146 19.11 12.33 21.35
CA ARG A 146 20.50 12.77 21.22
C ARG A 146 20.97 13.29 22.59
N PRO A 147 22.01 12.70 23.19
CA PRO A 147 22.60 13.27 24.38
C PRO A 147 23.11 14.66 24.02
N LYS A 148 22.78 15.64 24.85
CA LYS A 148 23.39 16.97 24.75
C LYS A 148 24.90 16.77 24.90
N PRO A 149 25.76 17.37 24.04
CA PRO A 149 27.18 17.36 24.25
C PRO A 149 27.45 17.97 25.60
N GLY A 150 28.16 17.22 26.47
CA GLY A 150 28.55 17.67 27.80
C GLY A 150 29.25 19.02 27.69
N LYS A 151 28.82 19.97 28.49
CA LYS A 151 29.65 21.14 28.78
C LYS A 151 30.84 20.59 29.58
N GLU A 152 31.99 20.55 28.96
CA GLU A 152 33.25 20.47 29.71
C GLU A 152 33.40 21.80 30.45
N GLU A 153 33.51 21.69 31.79
CA GLU A 153 33.98 22.77 32.67
C GLU A 153 35.52 22.84 32.60
#